data_cefda691058facc1eca8c96fd378d75b
#
_entry.id   cefda691058facc1eca8c96fd378d75b
#
_cell.length_a   1.000
_cell.length_b   1.000
_cell.length_c   1.000
_cell.angle_alpha   90.00
_cell.angle_beta   90.00
_cell.angle_gamma   90.00
#
_symmetry.space_group_name_H-M   'P 1'
#
loop_
_entity.id
_entity.type
_entity.pdbx_description
1 polymer ?
#
loop_
_entity_poly.entity_id
_entity_poly.type
_entity_poly.pdbx_seq_one_letter_code
_entity_poly.pdbx_strand_id
1 'polypeptide(L)'
;MSVHPTPAQCFQIHATDNVATLLEDIDAGAEVQVRGESAPSSVYATGAIRTGHKIALRPMTAGTPIVKYGFPIGEATQSIAHGAWVHLHNCRSFCDALSSGLDLDSGSRKETRYV
;
A
#
# COMPACT_ATOMS: atom_id res chain seq x y z
N MET A 1 17.04 -1.38 -30.58
CA MET A 1 16.23 -1.76 -30.39
C MET A 1 15.70 -1.33 -29.39
N SER A 2 15.00 -1.09 -29.28
CA SER A 2 14.55 -0.66 -28.32
C SER A 2 14.07 -1.49 -27.57
N VAL A 3 14.22 -1.41 -26.55
CA VAL A 3 13.81 -2.27 -25.78
C VAL A 3 12.90 -1.64 -24.97
N HIS A 4 11.85 -2.11 -24.70
CA HIS A 4 10.95 -1.66 -23.79
C HIS A 4 11.37 -2.04 -22.49
N PRO A 5 11.45 -1.17 -21.55
CA PRO A 5 11.76 -1.54 -20.20
C PRO A 5 10.67 -2.45 -19.71
N THR A 6 10.98 -3.39 -18.93
CA THR A 6 10.00 -4.25 -18.29
C THR A 6 9.23 -3.40 -17.32
N PRO A 7 7.93 -3.49 -17.25
CA PRO A 7 7.19 -2.74 -16.27
C PRO A 7 7.62 -3.10 -14.86
N ALA A 8 7.57 -2.17 -13.97
CA ALA A 8 7.84 -2.43 -12.58
C ALA A 8 6.78 -3.39 -12.04
N GLN A 9 7.04 -3.98 -10.91
CA GLN A 9 6.13 -4.99 -10.37
C GLN A 9 5.79 -4.70 -8.94
N CYS A 10 4.57 -5.06 -8.56
CA CYS A 10 4.16 -5.04 -7.19
C CYS A 10 3.48 -6.37 -6.88
N PHE A 11 3.41 -6.71 -5.62
CA PHE A 11 2.88 -8.01 -5.23
C PHE A 11 1.64 -7.85 -4.36
N GLN A 12 0.53 -8.45 -4.81
CA GLN A 12 -0.70 -8.50 -4.05
C GLN A 12 -0.74 -9.85 -3.38
N ILE A 13 -0.69 -9.90 -2.08
CA ILE A 13 -0.56 -11.16 -1.38
C ILE A 13 -1.83 -11.97 -1.39
N HIS A 14 -2.96 -11.34 -1.21
CA HIS A 14 -4.24 -12.04 -1.17
C HIS A 14 -5.17 -11.37 -2.16
N ALA A 15 -6.06 -12.16 -2.75
CA ALA A 15 -6.95 -11.63 -3.80
C ALA A 15 -7.83 -10.49 -3.32
N THR A 16 -8.13 -10.41 -2.04
CA THR A 16 -8.98 -9.34 -1.53
C THR A 16 -8.21 -8.10 -1.13
N ASP A 17 -6.89 -8.12 -1.25
CA ASP A 17 -6.08 -6.97 -0.88
C ASP A 17 -6.36 -5.79 -1.80
N ASN A 18 -6.45 -4.60 -1.24
CA ASN A 18 -6.65 -3.40 -2.06
C ASN A 18 -5.37 -2.59 -2.13
N VAL A 19 -4.26 -3.14 -1.64
CA VAL A 19 -2.94 -2.55 -1.82
C VAL A 19 -1.97 -3.65 -2.21
N ALA A 20 -0.89 -3.28 -2.85
CA ALA A 20 0.16 -4.22 -3.18
C ALA A 20 1.48 -3.60 -2.82
N THR A 21 2.49 -4.43 -2.60
CA THR A 21 3.80 -3.96 -2.17
C THR A 21 4.71 -3.83 -3.39
N LEU A 22 5.36 -2.69 -3.54
CA LEU A 22 6.27 -2.45 -4.65
C LEU A 22 7.51 -3.29 -4.48
N LEU A 23 7.94 -3.91 -5.55
CA LEU A 23 9.14 -4.72 -5.55
C LEU A 23 10.36 -3.93 -6.03
N GLU A 24 10.14 -2.68 -6.42
CA GLU A 24 11.22 -1.81 -6.87
C GLU A 24 10.76 -0.37 -6.77
N ASP A 25 11.67 0.56 -6.80
CA ASP A 25 11.31 1.98 -6.78
C ASP A 25 10.67 2.36 -8.11
N ILE A 26 9.66 3.22 -8.06
CA ILE A 26 9.00 3.67 -9.28
C ILE A 26 8.79 5.17 -9.24
N ASP A 27 8.60 5.74 -10.41
CA ASP A 27 8.32 7.17 -10.56
C ASP A 27 6.86 7.41 -10.91
N ALA A 28 6.44 8.64 -10.83
CA ALA A 28 5.09 9.01 -11.21
C ALA A 28 4.84 8.60 -12.66
N GLY A 29 3.68 8.06 -12.92
CA GLY A 29 3.31 7.63 -14.26
C GLY A 29 3.80 6.24 -14.65
N ALA A 30 4.58 5.60 -13.79
CA ALA A 30 5.10 4.29 -14.13
C ALA A 30 3.98 3.27 -14.19
N GLU A 31 4.06 2.38 -15.15
CA GLU A 31 3.14 1.27 -15.22
C GLU A 31 3.67 0.17 -14.31
N VAL A 32 2.84 -0.34 -13.43
CA VAL A 32 3.25 -1.35 -12.49
C VAL A 32 2.38 -2.57 -12.67
N GLN A 33 3.01 -3.72 -12.89
CA GLN A 33 2.26 -4.94 -13.02
C GLN A 33 1.97 -5.52 -11.67
N VAL A 34 0.73 -5.93 -11.46
CA VAL A 34 0.32 -6.52 -10.19
C VAL A 34 0.47 -8.03 -10.30
N ARG A 35 1.30 -8.60 -9.44
CA ARG A 35 1.52 -10.02 -9.40
C ARG A 35 0.88 -10.57 -8.12
N GLY A 36 0.50 -11.81 -8.12
CA GLY A 36 -0.07 -12.43 -6.93
C GLY A 36 -1.25 -13.31 -7.25
N GLU A 37 -2.17 -13.40 -6.34
CA GLU A 37 -3.29 -14.32 -6.50
C GLU A 37 -4.33 -13.87 -7.50
N SER A 38 -4.50 -12.61 -7.73
CA SER A 38 -5.51 -12.16 -8.67
C SER A 38 -5.02 -12.31 -10.07
N ALA A 39 -5.92 -12.19 -11.00
CA ALA A 39 -5.54 -12.19 -12.41
C ALA A 39 -4.59 -11.04 -12.65
N PRO A 40 -3.69 -11.18 -13.57
CA PRO A 40 -2.72 -10.12 -13.84
C PRO A 40 -3.41 -8.82 -14.19
N SER A 41 -2.91 -7.74 -13.68
CA SER A 41 -3.44 -6.43 -13.99
C SER A 41 -2.33 -5.41 -13.86
N SER A 42 -2.62 -4.18 -14.21
CA SER A 42 -1.65 -3.10 -14.12
C SER A 42 -2.24 -1.94 -13.40
N VAL A 43 -1.38 -1.15 -12.79
CA VAL A 43 -1.81 0.08 -12.16
C VAL A 43 -0.77 1.13 -12.51
N TYR A 44 -1.20 2.37 -12.68
CA TYR A 44 -0.28 3.45 -13.01
C TYR A 44 -0.06 4.30 -11.78
N ALA A 45 1.19 4.50 -11.40
CA ALA A 45 1.52 5.24 -10.19
C ALA A 45 1.20 6.71 -10.36
N THR A 46 0.61 7.32 -9.34
CA THR A 46 0.32 8.74 -9.39
C THR A 46 1.48 9.56 -8.89
N GLY A 47 2.47 8.92 -8.25
CA GLY A 47 3.65 9.61 -7.77
C GLY A 47 4.74 8.61 -7.54
N ALA A 48 5.89 9.04 -7.14
CA ALA A 48 7.02 8.15 -6.89
C ALA A 48 6.73 7.31 -5.65
N ILE A 49 7.05 6.04 -5.72
CA ILE A 49 6.88 5.13 -4.58
C ILE A 49 8.13 4.27 -4.48
N ARG A 50 8.63 4.09 -3.27
CA ARG A 50 9.83 3.31 -3.09
C ARG A 50 9.54 1.85 -2.87
N THR A 51 10.51 1.03 -3.14
CA THR A 51 10.39 -0.42 -2.94
C THR A 51 9.95 -0.70 -1.52
N GLY A 52 9.13 -1.69 -1.35
CA GLY A 52 8.63 -2.08 -0.03
C GLY A 52 7.42 -1.31 0.44
N HIS A 53 7.08 -0.23 -0.24
CA HIS A 53 5.91 0.55 0.14
C HIS A 53 4.69 0.08 -0.64
N LYS A 54 3.53 0.56 -0.26
CA LYS A 54 2.26 0.09 -0.82
C LYS A 54 1.70 1.03 -1.86
N ILE A 55 1.11 0.46 -2.88
CA ILE A 55 0.41 1.21 -3.91
C ILE A 55 -1.06 0.81 -3.88
N ALA A 56 -1.96 1.74 -4.05
CA ALA A 56 -3.39 1.47 -4.01
C ALA A 56 -3.84 0.79 -5.28
N LEU A 57 -4.53 -0.32 -5.15
CA LEU A 57 -5.03 -1.06 -6.30
C LEU A 57 -6.42 -0.63 -6.73
N ARG A 58 -7.03 0.26 -5.98
CA ARG A 58 -8.32 0.83 -6.36
C ARG A 58 -8.52 2.12 -5.60
N PRO A 59 -9.41 2.97 -6.04
CA PRO A 59 -9.65 4.23 -5.30
C PRO A 59 -10.33 3.92 -3.98
N MET A 60 -10.01 4.69 -2.96
CA MET A 60 -10.59 4.50 -1.64
C MET A 60 -11.03 5.83 -1.08
N THR A 61 -12.10 5.83 -0.33
CA THR A 61 -12.54 7.05 0.36
C THR A 61 -12.08 6.95 1.82
N ALA A 62 -12.13 8.05 2.52
CA ALA A 62 -11.76 8.08 3.93
C ALA A 62 -12.61 7.04 4.68
N GLY A 63 -12.00 6.30 5.56
CA GLY A 63 -12.67 5.25 6.31
C GLY A 63 -12.62 3.88 5.65
N THR A 64 -12.20 3.79 4.40
CA THR A 64 -12.11 2.50 3.72
C THR A 64 -11.03 1.65 4.40
N PRO A 65 -11.32 0.40 4.74
CA PRO A 65 -10.28 -0.45 5.31
C PRO A 65 -9.18 -0.72 4.31
N ILE A 66 -7.94 -0.68 4.76
CA ILE A 66 -6.80 -1.07 3.96
C ILE A 66 -6.59 -2.56 4.22
N VAL A 67 -6.71 -3.37 3.18
CA VAL A 67 -6.64 -4.82 3.31
C VAL A 67 -5.33 -5.31 2.76
N LYS A 68 -4.58 -6.02 3.57
CA LYS A 68 -3.33 -6.63 3.16
C LYS A 68 -3.25 -7.98 3.81
N TYR A 69 -2.76 -8.97 3.10
CA TYR A 69 -2.72 -10.34 3.58
C TYR A 69 -4.14 -10.87 3.84
N GLY A 70 -5.13 -10.30 3.19
CA GLY A 70 -6.51 -10.72 3.42
C GLY A 70 -7.10 -10.16 4.70
N PHE A 71 -6.40 -9.28 5.42
CA PHE A 71 -6.88 -8.72 6.65
C PHE A 71 -6.89 -7.21 6.63
N PRO A 72 -7.83 -6.59 7.31
CA PRO A 72 -7.80 -5.12 7.42
C PRO A 72 -6.67 -4.73 8.36
N ILE A 73 -5.70 -4.01 7.86
CA ILE A 73 -4.56 -3.59 8.67
C ILE A 73 -4.67 -2.14 9.09
N GLY A 74 -5.61 -1.42 8.55
CA GLY A 74 -5.78 -0.01 8.87
C GLY A 74 -6.94 0.55 8.09
N GLU A 75 -7.03 1.85 8.03
CA GLU A 75 -8.08 2.48 7.24
C GLU A 75 -7.56 3.76 6.62
N ALA A 76 -8.14 4.15 5.52
CA ALA A 76 -7.78 5.39 4.84
C ALA A 76 -8.22 6.56 5.68
N THR A 77 -7.38 7.58 5.82
CA THR A 77 -7.73 8.77 6.56
C THR A 77 -8.19 9.88 5.64
N GLN A 78 -8.05 9.67 4.36
CA GLN A 78 -8.52 10.61 3.36
C GLN A 78 -8.70 9.84 2.06
N SER A 79 -9.17 10.48 1.03
CA SER A 79 -9.33 9.82 -0.26
C SER A 79 -7.98 9.39 -0.79
N ILE A 80 -7.90 8.19 -1.34
CA ILE A 80 -6.70 7.66 -1.91
C ILE A 80 -7.01 7.27 -3.34
N ALA A 81 -6.27 7.80 -4.30
CA ALA A 81 -6.51 7.49 -5.69
C ALA A 81 -5.93 6.13 -6.05
N HIS A 82 -6.51 5.50 -7.05
CA HIS A 82 -5.94 4.27 -7.62
C HIS A 82 -4.53 4.59 -8.10
N GLY A 83 -3.57 3.85 -7.67
CA GLY A 83 -2.17 4.07 -8.03
C GLY A 83 -1.40 4.98 -7.09
N ALA A 84 -2.03 5.43 -6.02
CA ALA A 84 -1.36 6.33 -5.11
C ALA A 84 -0.56 5.57 -4.06
N TRP A 85 0.43 6.22 -3.54
CA TRP A 85 1.24 5.68 -2.45
C TRP A 85 0.39 5.67 -1.17
N VAL A 86 0.32 4.52 -0.52
CA VAL A 86 -0.44 4.38 0.70
C VAL A 86 0.54 4.27 1.85
N HIS A 87 0.52 5.23 2.74
CA HIS A 87 1.44 5.25 3.86
C HIS A 87 0.83 6.10 4.97
N LEU A 88 1.62 6.50 5.94
CA LEU A 88 1.10 7.18 7.12
C LEU A 88 0.41 8.50 6.83
N HIS A 89 0.71 9.12 5.70
CA HIS A 89 0.07 10.39 5.36
C HIS A 89 -1.39 10.23 4.98
N ASN A 90 -1.81 9.04 4.56
CA ASN A 90 -3.19 8.85 4.09
C ASN A 90 -3.83 7.60 4.67
N CYS A 91 -3.17 6.90 5.57
CA CYS A 91 -3.82 5.78 6.24
C CYS A 91 -3.35 5.68 7.67
N ARG A 92 -4.16 5.02 8.47
CA ARG A 92 -3.89 4.82 9.86
C ARG A 92 -3.87 3.34 10.13
N SER A 93 -2.86 2.87 10.83
CA SER A 93 -2.74 1.46 11.13
C SER A 93 -3.61 1.08 12.32
N PHE A 94 -4.29 -0.03 12.24
CA PHE A 94 -5.03 -0.55 13.36
C PHE A 94 -4.06 -1.01 14.47
N CYS A 95 -2.91 -1.41 14.10
CA CYS A 95 -1.93 -1.81 15.06
C CYS A 95 -1.47 -0.65 15.89
N ASP A 96 -1.27 0.50 15.30
CA ASP A 96 -0.91 1.68 16.02
C ASP A 96 -2.00 2.07 16.99
N ALA A 97 -3.23 1.98 16.58
CA ALA A 97 -4.34 2.29 17.43
C ALA A 97 -4.37 1.36 18.62
N LEU A 98 -4.14 0.10 18.43
CA LEU A 98 -4.11 -0.84 19.50
C LEU A 98 -2.95 -0.58 20.41
N SER A 99 -1.84 -0.31 19.89
CA SER A 99 -0.68 -0.09 20.70
C SER A 99 -0.85 1.12 21.55
N SER A 100 -1.42 2.16 21.01
CA SER A 100 -1.65 3.30 21.80
C SER A 100 -2.56 3.03 22.90
N GLY A 101 -3.50 2.22 22.70
CA GLY A 101 -4.43 1.87 23.73
C GLY A 101 -3.83 1.08 24.79
N LEU A 102 -2.92 0.20 24.49
CA LEU A 102 -2.49 -0.62 25.42
C LEU A 102 -1.44 -0.08 26.12
N ASP A 103 -0.69 0.59 25.70
CA ASP A 103 0.38 0.78 26.27
C ASP A 103 0.68 1.87 26.68
N LEU A 104 0.28 2.24 27.31
CA LEU A 104 0.56 3.21 27.79
C LEU A 104 1.80 3.26 28.20
N ASP A 105 2.29 2.52 28.53
CA ASP A 105 3.41 2.57 29.12
C ASP A 105 4.42 2.54 28.22
N SER A 106 4.63 2.06 27.71
CA SER A 106 5.63 1.87 27.02
C SER A 106 5.69 2.64 26.00
N GLY A 107 5.16 3.15 25.87
CA GLY A 107 5.19 3.77 24.94
C GLY A 107 6.06 3.61 24.05
N SER A 108 6.43 3.25 23.92
CA SER A 108 7.12 3.16 23.17
C SER A 108 7.14 2.81 22.16
N ARG A 109 7.09 2.54 21.80
CA ARG A 109 7.22 2.23 20.87
C ARG A 109 6.93 2.47 19.97
N LYS A 110 6.91 2.73 19.46
CA LYS A 110 6.50 2.97 18.72
C LYS A 110 6.84 3.06 17.76
N GLU A 111 7.34 3.05 17.20
CA GLU A 111 7.68 3.15 16.29
C GLU A 111 7.53 2.47 15.36
N THR A 112 7.44 2.13 14.95
CA THR A 112 7.38 1.25 14.28
C THR A 112 6.39 1.12 13.61
N ARG A 113 6.09 1.36 12.90
CA ARG A 113 5.18 1.17 12.34
C ARG A 113 5.31 0.98 11.09
N TYR A 114 4.92 0.30 10.50
CA TYR A 114 4.93 -0.06 9.34
C TYR A 114 3.72 -0.13 8.84
N VAL A 115 3.12 0.47 8.20
CA VAL A 115 1.94 0.32 7.67
C VAL A 115 2.05 0.16 6.29
#